data_ef3628f235551fd0b1cb51d8e219befc
#
_entry.id   ef3628f235551fd0b1cb51d8e219befc
#
_cell.length_a   1.000
_cell.length_b   1.000
_cell.length_c   1.000
_cell.angle_alpha   90.00
_cell.angle_beta   90.00
_cell.angle_gamma   90.00
#
_symmetry.space_group_name_H-M   'P 1'
#
loop_
_entity.id
_entity.type
_entity.pdbx_description
1 polymer ?
#
loop_
_entity_poly.entity_id
_entity_poly.type
_entity_poly.pdbx_seq_one_letter_code
_entity_poly.pdbx_strand_id
1 'polypeptide(L)'
;SFMTCLNAESRSWLRLIDAEIAMERDNQRQCEAILDRFGTAEEKSAELRFLICSLSIRYHFSQGCRKELIAFPEDLKREIILRDDQLTTMMHTFLLERAIWRNDQIQLADTYIKDGLSDHPYARLCQVTMLYRLDRCEKALLQLGSIMKEYAYHDYIVSQLRYLCALCLYAMRQETRALKLLAASLAFNGPYRFCTSFCFFGTRTRELMEIYIRFLNKDIGGHKKKYRKATDLIHDETAEYRDYIQMIADRARAYDELEVKEPGLLTPKEIRILGHIEAGLTNLQIAHQLNIGMPTVKSHISSIFAKLGVRNRASAISEARKIGYLR
;
A
#
# COMPACT_ATOMS: atom_id res chain seq x y z
N SER A 1 -9.06 25.01 -28.52
CA SER A 1 -8.89 23.76 -27.72
C SER A 1 -9.69 23.90 -26.43
N PHE A 2 -10.34 22.82 -25.96
CA PHE A 2 -11.10 22.82 -24.68
C PHE A 2 -10.24 23.32 -23.50
N MET A 3 -8.97 22.96 -23.49
CA MET A 3 -8.02 23.37 -22.45
C MET A 3 -7.78 24.88 -22.38
N THR A 4 -7.96 25.63 -23.46
CA THR A 4 -7.76 27.08 -23.45
C THR A 4 -8.94 27.85 -22.85
N CYS A 5 -10.12 27.21 -22.75
CA CYS A 5 -11.31 27.79 -22.12
C CYS A 5 -11.36 27.63 -20.60
N LEU A 6 -10.47 26.79 -20.02
CA LEU A 6 -10.44 26.52 -18.60
C LEU A 6 -9.61 27.57 -17.85
N ASN A 7 -10.00 27.89 -16.60
CA ASN A 7 -9.15 28.68 -15.71
C ASN A 7 -7.88 27.91 -15.29
N ALA A 8 -6.93 28.59 -14.65
CA ALA A 8 -5.65 28.01 -14.25
C ALA A 8 -5.82 26.82 -13.28
N GLU A 9 -6.73 26.94 -12.33
CA GLU A 9 -6.99 25.90 -11.35
C GLU A 9 -7.61 24.64 -11.98
N SER A 10 -8.63 24.79 -12.83
CA SER A 10 -9.22 23.66 -13.54
C SER A 10 -8.21 22.93 -14.43
N ARG A 11 -7.29 23.66 -15.06
CA ARG A 11 -6.18 23.03 -15.81
C ARG A 11 -5.24 22.24 -14.90
N SER A 12 -4.98 22.73 -13.68
CA SER A 12 -4.16 22.04 -12.71
C SER A 12 -4.81 20.75 -12.22
N TRP A 13 -6.13 20.75 -11.99
CA TRP A 13 -6.89 19.55 -11.66
C TRP A 13 -6.84 18.49 -12.77
N LEU A 14 -6.99 18.89 -14.03
CA LEU A 14 -6.87 17.96 -15.17
C LEU A 14 -5.45 17.38 -15.29
N ARG A 15 -4.42 18.20 -15.08
CA ARG A 15 -3.02 17.71 -15.05
C ARG A 15 -2.79 16.70 -13.93
N LEU A 16 -3.39 16.91 -12.75
CA LEU A 16 -3.30 15.95 -11.66
C LEU A 16 -3.91 14.60 -12.03
N ILE A 17 -5.10 14.61 -12.67
CA ILE A 17 -5.73 13.40 -13.19
C ILE A 17 -4.84 12.69 -14.22
N ASP A 18 -4.25 13.43 -15.15
CA ASP A 18 -3.33 12.87 -16.15
C ASP A 18 -2.08 12.25 -15.48
N ALA A 19 -1.57 12.88 -14.42
CA ALA A 19 -0.43 12.35 -13.66
C ALA A 19 -0.79 11.09 -12.87
N GLU A 20 -1.98 11.03 -12.25
CA GLU A 20 -2.51 9.82 -11.59
C GLU A 20 -2.67 8.66 -12.59
N ILE A 21 -3.22 8.93 -13.77
CA ILE A 21 -3.35 7.92 -14.83
C ILE A 21 -1.98 7.44 -15.29
N ALA A 22 -1.02 8.35 -15.48
CA ALA A 22 0.34 8.00 -15.85
C ALA A 22 1.03 7.15 -14.78
N MET A 23 0.83 7.50 -13.52
CA MET A 23 1.30 6.74 -12.37
C MET A 23 0.73 5.33 -12.35
N GLU A 24 -0.60 5.18 -12.48
CA GLU A 24 -1.26 3.88 -12.49
C GLU A 24 -0.84 2.98 -13.66
N ARG A 25 -0.49 3.58 -14.79
CA ARG A 25 0.04 2.87 -15.98
C ARG A 25 1.55 2.60 -15.93
N ASP A 26 2.20 2.91 -14.81
CA ASP A 26 3.67 2.83 -14.66
C ASP A 26 4.44 3.66 -15.72
N ASN A 27 3.81 4.70 -16.26
CA ASN A 27 4.45 5.63 -17.18
C ASN A 27 5.19 6.71 -16.39
N GLN A 28 6.33 6.32 -15.84
CA GLN A 28 7.13 7.14 -14.94
C GLN A 28 7.57 8.47 -15.57
N ARG A 29 8.03 8.44 -16.82
CA ARG A 29 8.47 9.65 -17.54
C ARG A 29 7.36 10.67 -17.71
N GLN A 30 6.16 10.21 -18.03
CA GLN A 30 5.01 11.10 -18.19
C GLN A 30 4.56 11.66 -16.84
N CYS A 31 4.54 10.84 -15.79
CA CYS A 31 4.19 11.27 -14.43
C CYS A 31 5.16 12.35 -13.95
N GLU A 32 6.47 12.13 -14.05
CA GLU A 32 7.52 13.09 -13.68
C GLU A 32 7.37 14.41 -14.46
N ALA A 33 7.28 14.34 -15.78
CA ALA A 33 7.14 15.52 -16.62
C ALA A 33 5.88 16.36 -16.32
N ILE A 34 4.82 15.72 -15.79
CA ILE A 34 3.61 16.43 -15.36
C ILE A 34 3.84 17.03 -13.96
N LEU A 35 4.43 16.28 -13.02
CA LEU A 35 4.73 16.76 -11.68
C LEU A 35 5.64 17.99 -11.70
N ASP A 36 6.69 18.00 -12.53
CA ASP A 36 7.61 19.13 -12.72
C ASP A 36 6.90 20.41 -13.19
N ARG A 37 5.81 20.26 -13.93
CA ARG A 37 5.04 21.40 -14.46
C ARG A 37 4.09 22.03 -13.44
N PHE A 38 3.94 21.45 -12.25
CA PHE A 38 3.06 22.06 -11.23
C PHE A 38 3.64 23.34 -10.63
N GLY A 39 4.97 23.58 -10.78
CA GLY A 39 5.63 24.81 -10.34
C GLY A 39 5.43 25.15 -8.85
N THR A 40 5.76 26.37 -8.48
CA THR A 40 5.59 26.87 -7.12
C THR A 40 4.12 26.99 -6.75
N ALA A 41 3.83 26.73 -5.48
CA ALA A 41 2.50 26.43 -4.95
C ALA A 41 1.54 27.64 -4.78
N GLU A 42 1.96 28.87 -5.10
CA GLU A 42 1.31 30.11 -4.63
C GLU A 42 -0.10 30.38 -5.20
N GLU A 43 -0.50 29.72 -6.29
CA GLU A 43 -1.78 29.96 -6.98
C GLU A 43 -2.77 28.79 -6.89
N LYS A 44 -2.55 27.80 -6.01
CA LYS A 44 -3.36 26.57 -5.97
C LYS A 44 -4.11 26.43 -4.66
N SER A 45 -5.33 25.86 -4.72
CA SER A 45 -6.07 25.51 -3.51
C SER A 45 -5.28 24.55 -2.61
N ALA A 46 -5.55 24.57 -1.30
CA ALA A 46 -4.88 23.69 -0.35
C ALA A 46 -5.11 22.21 -0.67
N GLU A 47 -6.31 21.87 -1.14
CA GLU A 47 -6.69 20.52 -1.56
C GLU A 47 -5.84 20.03 -2.74
N LEU A 48 -5.70 20.87 -3.76
CA LEU A 48 -4.90 20.52 -4.94
C LEU A 48 -3.41 20.35 -4.59
N ARG A 49 -2.87 21.24 -3.75
CA ARG A 49 -1.49 21.16 -3.25
C ARG A 49 -1.26 19.87 -2.47
N PHE A 50 -2.21 19.51 -1.61
CA PHE A 50 -2.17 18.25 -0.86
C PHE A 50 -2.12 17.03 -1.79
N LEU A 51 -3.01 16.96 -2.79
CA LEU A 51 -3.06 15.82 -3.71
C LEU A 51 -1.81 15.71 -4.59
N ILE A 52 -1.23 16.86 -4.99
CA ILE A 52 0.06 16.89 -5.70
C ILE A 52 1.17 16.33 -4.80
N CYS A 53 1.22 16.71 -3.52
CA CYS A 53 2.19 16.17 -2.56
C CYS A 53 2.00 14.66 -2.36
N SER A 54 0.76 14.19 -2.21
CA SER A 54 0.41 12.78 -2.06
C SER A 54 0.85 11.96 -3.29
N LEU A 55 0.56 12.44 -4.50
CA LEU A 55 1.01 11.79 -5.73
C LEU A 55 2.55 11.76 -5.83
N SER A 56 3.21 12.88 -5.51
CA SER A 56 4.67 12.97 -5.53
C SER A 56 5.32 11.96 -4.59
N ILE A 57 4.77 11.76 -3.39
CA ILE A 57 5.26 10.73 -2.45
C ILE A 57 5.14 9.35 -3.07
N ARG A 58 3.98 8.99 -3.62
CA ARG A 58 3.77 7.68 -4.25
C ARG A 58 4.70 7.49 -5.45
N TYR A 59 4.89 8.55 -6.25
CA TYR A 59 5.82 8.54 -7.38
C TYR A 59 7.26 8.27 -6.92
N HIS A 60 7.81 9.07 -6.00
CA HIS A 60 9.17 8.89 -5.50
C HIS A 60 9.36 7.52 -4.83
N PHE A 61 8.36 7.06 -4.08
CA PHE A 61 8.37 5.72 -3.52
C PHE A 61 8.46 4.64 -4.62
N SER A 62 7.72 4.81 -5.72
CA SER A 62 7.76 3.88 -6.85
C SER A 62 9.12 3.83 -7.55
N GLN A 63 9.94 4.88 -7.39
CA GLN A 63 11.32 4.95 -7.90
C GLN A 63 12.36 4.41 -6.90
N GLY A 64 11.95 3.97 -5.71
CA GLY A 64 12.89 3.59 -4.64
C GLY A 64 13.53 4.79 -3.91
N CYS A 65 13.10 6.02 -4.19
CA CYS A 65 13.60 7.24 -3.56
C CYS A 65 12.92 7.46 -2.21
N ARG A 66 13.36 6.74 -1.17
CA ARG A 66 12.74 6.82 0.16
C ARG A 66 13.28 7.95 1.03
N LYS A 67 14.53 8.37 0.80
CA LYS A 67 15.19 9.43 1.60
C LYS A 67 14.66 10.81 1.31
N GLU A 68 14.20 11.04 0.09
CA GLU A 68 13.74 12.34 -0.41
C GLU A 68 12.22 12.50 -0.33
N LEU A 69 11.54 11.68 0.48
CA LEU A 69 10.12 11.85 0.69
C LEU A 69 9.85 13.28 1.16
N ILE A 70 9.23 14.03 0.28
CA ILE A 70 8.91 15.44 0.39
C ILE A 70 8.39 15.73 1.79
N ALA A 71 9.07 16.62 2.50
CA ALA A 71 8.53 17.18 3.71
C ALA A 71 7.20 17.86 3.35
N PHE A 72 6.19 17.67 4.19
CA PHE A 72 4.94 18.39 4.01
C PHE A 72 5.24 19.89 4.08
N PRO A 73 4.85 20.69 3.08
CA PRO A 73 5.19 22.12 3.07
C PRO A 73 4.68 22.80 4.34
N GLU A 74 5.55 23.51 5.06
CA GLU A 74 5.22 24.13 6.34
C GLU A 74 4.15 25.22 6.21
N ASP A 75 4.10 25.91 5.07
CA ASP A 75 3.05 26.86 4.74
C ASP A 75 1.69 26.18 4.59
N LEU A 76 1.62 25.05 3.90
CA LEU A 76 0.41 24.25 3.77
C LEU A 76 -0.04 23.69 5.13
N LYS A 77 0.91 23.27 5.97
CA LYS A 77 0.63 22.81 7.33
C LYS A 77 0.00 23.90 8.19
N ARG A 78 0.50 25.13 8.09
CA ARG A 78 -0.08 26.28 8.80
C ARG A 78 -1.48 26.61 8.30
N GLU A 79 -1.70 26.58 6.99
CA GLU A 79 -3.02 26.81 6.40
C GLU A 79 -4.04 25.76 6.85
N ILE A 80 -3.64 24.50 6.96
CA ILE A 80 -4.48 23.40 7.42
C ILE A 80 -4.85 23.54 8.90
N ILE A 81 -3.91 23.91 9.76
CA ILE A 81 -4.14 24.08 11.21
C ILE A 81 -5.14 25.21 11.49
N LEU A 82 -5.22 26.19 10.62
CA LEU A 82 -6.11 27.35 10.77
C LEU A 82 -7.54 27.11 10.26
N ARG A 83 -7.76 26.06 9.48
CA ARG A 83 -9.07 25.69 8.91
C ARG A 83 -9.54 24.39 9.51
N ASP A 84 -10.70 24.42 10.16
CA ASP A 84 -11.27 23.28 10.87
C ASP A 84 -11.81 22.19 9.93
N ASP A 85 -11.79 20.93 10.37
CA ASP A 85 -12.41 19.70 9.86
C ASP A 85 -11.78 18.99 8.66
N GLN A 86 -12.04 19.38 7.40
CA GLN A 86 -11.63 18.59 6.23
C GLN A 86 -10.12 18.58 6.01
N LEU A 87 -9.46 19.71 6.22
CA LEU A 87 -8.02 19.84 6.01
C LEU A 87 -7.21 19.13 7.10
N THR A 88 -7.70 19.09 8.33
CA THR A 88 -7.10 18.29 9.41
C THR A 88 -7.14 16.81 9.05
N THR A 89 -8.26 16.36 8.48
CA THR A 89 -8.40 14.98 7.95
C THR A 89 -7.42 14.70 6.82
N MET A 90 -7.26 15.63 5.89
CA MET A 90 -6.30 15.50 4.79
C MET A 90 -4.86 15.40 5.31
N MET A 91 -4.51 16.18 6.34
CA MET A 91 -3.20 16.11 6.98
C MET A 91 -2.97 14.74 7.66
N HIS A 92 -3.96 14.25 8.40
CA HIS A 92 -3.88 12.91 9.02
C HIS A 92 -3.74 11.82 7.96
N THR A 93 -4.48 11.92 6.86
CA THR A 93 -4.38 11.00 5.72
C THR A 93 -2.97 11.01 5.12
N PHE A 94 -2.38 12.19 4.95
CA PHE A 94 -1.01 12.35 4.47
C PHE A 94 0.02 11.71 5.41
N LEU A 95 -0.13 11.91 6.72
CA LEU A 95 0.76 11.30 7.71
C LEU A 95 0.63 9.78 7.72
N LEU A 96 -0.60 9.26 7.58
CA LEU A 96 -0.85 7.83 7.41
C LEU A 96 -0.23 7.30 6.13
N GLU A 97 -0.38 8.00 5.03
CA GLU A 97 0.21 7.64 3.75
C GLU A 97 1.74 7.59 3.86
N ARG A 98 2.37 8.60 4.45
CA ARG A 98 3.81 8.56 4.73
C ARG A 98 4.20 7.36 5.60
N ALA A 99 3.46 7.07 6.64
CA ALA A 99 3.73 5.93 7.50
C ALA A 99 3.58 4.59 6.75
N ILE A 100 2.59 4.49 5.86
CA ILE A 100 2.38 3.32 4.99
C ILE A 100 3.61 3.11 4.10
N TRP A 101 4.09 4.17 3.46
CA TRP A 101 5.14 4.08 2.45
C TRP A 101 6.54 4.05 3.04
N ARG A 102 6.80 4.77 4.13
CA ARG A 102 8.13 4.81 4.78
C ARG A 102 8.38 3.73 5.80
N ASN A 103 7.33 3.13 6.33
CA ASN A 103 7.45 2.13 7.41
C ASN A 103 8.11 2.64 8.72
N ASP A 104 8.37 3.95 8.83
CA ASP A 104 9.13 4.56 9.93
C ASP A 104 8.24 5.13 11.06
N GLN A 105 6.93 5.25 10.82
CA GLN A 105 5.97 5.83 11.76
C GLN A 105 4.72 4.98 11.96
N ILE A 106 4.85 3.64 11.87
CA ILE A 106 3.72 2.70 11.99
C ILE A 106 2.99 2.86 13.32
N GLN A 107 3.70 3.17 14.41
CA GLN A 107 3.08 3.38 15.72
C GLN A 107 2.26 4.67 15.78
N LEU A 108 2.74 5.73 15.14
CA LEU A 108 1.99 6.97 15.01
C LEU A 108 0.71 6.75 14.21
N ALA A 109 0.79 5.97 13.13
CA ALA A 109 -0.37 5.57 12.35
C ALA A 109 -1.40 4.76 13.18
N ASP A 110 -0.95 3.89 14.10
CA ASP A 110 -1.85 3.17 15.01
C ASP A 110 -2.64 4.11 15.94
N THR A 111 -2.06 5.23 16.33
CA THR A 111 -2.75 6.28 17.09
C THR A 111 -3.85 6.93 16.24
N TYR A 112 -3.55 7.33 15.02
CA TYR A 112 -4.55 7.92 14.10
C TYR A 112 -5.69 6.93 13.77
N ILE A 113 -5.40 5.64 13.70
CA ILE A 113 -6.43 4.60 13.50
C ILE A 113 -7.39 4.51 14.71
N LYS A 114 -6.88 4.75 15.93
CA LYS A 114 -7.70 4.69 17.16
C LYS A 114 -8.58 5.90 17.35
N ASP A 115 -8.10 7.07 16.95
CA ASP A 115 -8.79 8.35 17.17
C ASP A 115 -9.97 8.60 16.19
N GLY A 116 -10.26 7.61 15.32
CA GLY A 116 -11.39 7.69 14.39
C GLY A 116 -11.17 8.71 13.29
N LEU A 117 -10.38 8.37 12.30
CA LEU A 117 -10.25 9.20 11.11
C LEU A 117 -11.61 9.39 10.44
N SER A 118 -11.83 10.60 9.96
CA SER A 118 -13.05 11.10 9.34
C SER A 118 -13.64 10.17 8.28
N ASP A 119 -14.89 10.43 7.93
CA ASP A 119 -15.66 9.71 6.90
C ASP A 119 -15.13 9.88 5.46
N HIS A 120 -14.01 10.57 5.26
CA HIS A 120 -13.44 10.77 3.92
C HIS A 120 -12.95 9.43 3.31
N PRO A 121 -13.37 9.07 2.08
CA PRO A 121 -13.08 7.75 1.46
C PRO A 121 -11.61 7.40 1.41
N TYR A 122 -10.79 8.36 1.04
CA TYR A 122 -9.36 8.19 0.89
C TYR A 122 -8.68 7.94 2.25
N ALA A 123 -9.08 8.65 3.31
CA ALA A 123 -8.60 8.43 4.67
C ALA A 123 -8.94 7.01 5.15
N ARG A 124 -10.16 6.56 4.87
CA ARG A 124 -10.61 5.19 5.21
C ARG A 124 -9.83 4.13 4.44
N LEU A 125 -9.50 4.38 3.17
CA LEU A 125 -8.66 3.48 2.37
C LEU A 125 -7.24 3.39 2.95
N CYS A 126 -6.63 4.53 3.33
CA CYS A 126 -5.33 4.55 3.99
C CYS A 126 -5.36 3.80 5.34
N GLN A 127 -6.41 3.98 6.13
CA GLN A 127 -6.61 3.27 7.40
C GLN A 127 -6.68 1.75 7.21
N VAL A 128 -7.44 1.28 6.24
CA VAL A 128 -7.56 -0.15 5.95
C VAL A 128 -6.24 -0.71 5.41
N THR A 129 -5.54 0.04 4.56
CA THR A 129 -4.22 -0.33 4.07
C THR A 129 -3.22 -0.46 5.23
N MET A 130 -3.29 0.43 6.21
CA MET A 130 -2.47 0.34 7.42
C MET A 130 -2.83 -0.88 8.27
N LEU A 131 -4.13 -1.17 8.46
CA LEU A 131 -4.56 -2.37 9.18
C LEU A 131 -4.01 -3.64 8.52
N TYR A 132 -4.02 -3.71 7.19
CA TYR A 132 -3.40 -4.80 6.45
C TYR A 132 -1.89 -4.86 6.70
N ARG A 133 -1.17 -3.74 6.65
CA ARG A 133 0.26 -3.66 6.93
C ARG A 133 0.62 -4.09 8.35
N LEU A 134 -0.24 -3.79 9.32
CA LEU A 134 -0.13 -4.23 10.72
C LEU A 134 -0.56 -5.70 10.94
N ASP A 135 -0.86 -6.44 9.87
CA ASP A 135 -1.33 -7.84 9.90
C ASP A 135 -2.68 -8.02 10.65
N ARG A 136 -3.49 -6.94 10.72
CA ARG A 136 -4.83 -6.91 11.33
C ARG A 136 -5.90 -7.18 10.28
N CYS A 137 -5.72 -8.25 9.49
CA CYS A 137 -6.54 -8.55 8.31
C CYS A 137 -8.03 -8.73 8.61
N GLU A 138 -8.41 -9.28 9.76
CA GLU A 138 -9.83 -9.43 10.15
C GLU A 138 -10.51 -8.08 10.32
N LYS A 139 -9.87 -7.14 11.03
CA LYS A 139 -10.38 -5.78 11.19
C LYS A 139 -10.44 -5.04 9.86
N ALA A 140 -9.41 -5.21 9.01
CA ALA A 140 -9.40 -4.64 7.68
C ALA A 140 -10.59 -5.14 6.84
N LEU A 141 -10.88 -6.45 6.83
CA LEU A 141 -12.00 -7.01 6.08
C LEU A 141 -13.37 -6.50 6.54
N LEU A 142 -13.56 -6.30 7.85
CA LEU A 142 -14.81 -5.72 8.38
C LEU A 142 -15.04 -4.31 7.86
N GLN A 143 -14.00 -3.46 7.90
CA GLN A 143 -14.08 -2.09 7.41
C GLN A 143 -14.22 -2.04 5.88
N LEU A 144 -13.48 -2.87 5.14
CA LEU A 144 -13.58 -2.97 3.69
C LEU A 144 -15.00 -3.30 3.23
N GLY A 145 -15.68 -4.22 3.92
CA GLY A 145 -17.07 -4.58 3.63
C GLY A 145 -18.05 -3.41 3.79
N SER A 146 -17.85 -2.54 4.77
CA SER A 146 -18.65 -1.32 4.95
C SER A 146 -18.36 -0.30 3.84
N ILE A 147 -17.07 -0.01 3.59
CA ILE A 147 -16.67 0.98 2.59
C ILE A 147 -17.14 0.56 1.18
N MET A 148 -17.04 -0.72 0.83
CA MET A 148 -17.50 -1.22 -0.48
C MET A 148 -19.01 -1.01 -0.72
N LYS A 149 -19.84 -1.08 0.33
CA LYS A 149 -21.27 -0.82 0.21
C LYS A 149 -21.55 0.67 -0.04
N GLU A 150 -20.83 1.52 0.67
CA GLU A 150 -20.97 2.97 0.58
C GLU A 150 -20.53 3.50 -0.79
N TYR A 151 -19.42 2.96 -1.32
CA TYR A 151 -18.85 3.37 -2.62
C TYR A 151 -19.22 2.46 -3.77
N ALA A 152 -20.34 1.74 -3.69
CA ALA A 152 -20.76 0.77 -4.71
C ALA A 152 -20.89 1.34 -6.15
N TYR A 153 -21.03 2.66 -6.26
CA TYR A 153 -21.14 3.36 -7.57
C TYR A 153 -19.78 3.83 -8.13
N HIS A 154 -18.68 3.61 -7.41
CA HIS A 154 -17.34 4.04 -7.80
C HIS A 154 -16.47 2.83 -8.15
N ASP A 155 -16.60 2.34 -9.38
CA ASP A 155 -15.95 1.12 -9.84
C ASP A 155 -14.44 1.07 -9.58
N TYR A 156 -13.73 2.19 -9.77
CA TYR A 156 -12.30 2.26 -9.49
C TYR A 156 -12.02 2.03 -7.99
N ILE A 157 -12.71 2.73 -7.10
CA ILE A 157 -12.54 2.57 -5.64
C ILE A 157 -12.90 1.14 -5.23
N VAL A 158 -14.02 0.62 -5.72
CA VAL A 158 -14.45 -0.76 -5.45
C VAL A 158 -13.41 -1.77 -5.92
N SER A 159 -12.78 -1.52 -7.07
CA SER A 159 -11.70 -2.36 -7.57
C SER A 159 -10.50 -2.39 -6.64
N GLN A 160 -10.03 -1.25 -6.12
CA GLN A 160 -8.95 -1.16 -5.15
C GLN A 160 -9.31 -1.87 -3.83
N LEU A 161 -10.53 -1.68 -3.35
CA LEU A 161 -11.03 -2.35 -2.14
C LEU A 161 -11.10 -3.88 -2.31
N ARG A 162 -11.54 -4.38 -3.48
CA ARG A 162 -11.53 -5.81 -3.81
C ARG A 162 -10.11 -6.38 -3.77
N TYR A 163 -9.15 -5.64 -4.28
CA TYR A 163 -7.76 -6.06 -4.24
C TYR A 163 -7.22 -6.14 -2.80
N LEU A 164 -7.46 -5.13 -1.97
CA LEU A 164 -7.10 -5.17 -0.54
C LEU A 164 -7.78 -6.34 0.19
N CYS A 165 -9.06 -6.60 -0.09
CA CYS A 165 -9.74 -7.79 0.43
C CYS A 165 -9.03 -9.09 -0.01
N ALA A 166 -8.60 -9.17 -1.27
CA ALA A 166 -7.88 -10.34 -1.78
C ALA A 166 -6.56 -10.55 -1.01
N LEU A 167 -5.80 -9.48 -0.77
CA LEU A 167 -4.56 -9.56 0.02
C LEU A 167 -4.81 -10.00 1.46
N CYS A 168 -5.83 -9.45 2.13
CA CYS A 168 -6.21 -9.85 3.48
C CYS A 168 -6.61 -11.33 3.53
N LEU A 169 -7.46 -11.78 2.62
CA LEU A 169 -7.91 -13.18 2.55
C LEU A 169 -6.75 -14.14 2.23
N TYR A 170 -5.83 -13.72 1.37
CA TYR A 170 -4.63 -14.49 1.08
C TYR A 170 -3.74 -14.64 2.31
N ALA A 171 -3.52 -13.54 3.06
CA ALA A 171 -2.80 -13.57 4.34
C ALA A 171 -3.44 -14.53 5.36
N MET A 172 -4.79 -14.65 5.33
CA MET A 172 -5.57 -15.55 6.17
C MET A 172 -5.72 -16.97 5.59
N ARG A 173 -4.94 -17.33 4.57
CA ARG A 173 -4.98 -18.66 3.91
C ARG A 173 -6.30 -19.02 3.21
N GLN A 174 -7.12 -18.02 2.88
CA GLN A 174 -8.40 -18.21 2.16
C GLN A 174 -8.22 -17.99 0.65
N GLU A 175 -7.31 -18.73 0.04
CA GLU A 175 -6.84 -18.55 -1.34
C GLU A 175 -7.97 -18.48 -2.38
N THR A 176 -8.95 -19.39 -2.33
CA THR A 176 -10.06 -19.42 -3.31
C THR A 176 -10.88 -18.13 -3.28
N ARG A 177 -11.13 -17.58 -2.10
CA ARG A 177 -11.84 -16.31 -1.94
C ARG A 177 -10.98 -15.14 -2.41
N ALA A 178 -9.69 -15.18 -2.08
CA ALA A 178 -8.71 -14.18 -2.51
C ALA A 178 -8.64 -14.09 -4.04
N LEU A 179 -8.51 -15.23 -4.74
CA LEU A 179 -8.45 -15.27 -6.20
C LEU A 179 -9.72 -14.73 -6.87
N LYS A 180 -10.90 -14.95 -6.27
CA LYS A 180 -12.15 -14.39 -6.78
C LYS A 180 -12.16 -12.87 -6.78
N LEU A 181 -11.75 -12.28 -5.67
CA LEU A 181 -11.73 -10.82 -5.54
C LEU A 181 -10.60 -10.20 -6.37
N LEU A 182 -9.45 -10.89 -6.47
CA LEU A 182 -8.39 -10.48 -7.37
C LEU A 182 -8.85 -10.46 -8.82
N ALA A 183 -9.50 -11.54 -9.30
CA ALA A 183 -10.03 -11.62 -10.66
C ALA A 183 -10.99 -10.46 -10.97
N ALA A 184 -11.91 -10.16 -10.05
CA ALA A 184 -12.85 -9.06 -10.21
C ALA A 184 -12.17 -7.67 -10.23
N SER A 185 -11.07 -7.50 -9.47
CA SER A 185 -10.26 -6.28 -9.51
C SER A 185 -9.50 -6.15 -10.82
N LEU A 186 -8.83 -7.22 -11.25
CA LEU A 186 -8.06 -7.25 -12.50
C LEU A 186 -8.95 -7.05 -13.74
N ALA A 187 -10.16 -7.61 -13.74
CA ALA A 187 -11.13 -7.43 -14.84
C ALA A 187 -11.49 -5.95 -15.06
N PHE A 188 -11.58 -5.15 -14.00
CA PHE A 188 -11.79 -3.71 -14.10
C PHE A 188 -10.53 -2.97 -14.58
N ASN A 189 -9.37 -3.27 -14.01
CA ASN A 189 -8.14 -2.51 -14.25
C ASN A 189 -7.43 -2.89 -15.58
N GLY A 190 -7.65 -4.11 -16.06
CA GLY A 190 -6.98 -4.65 -17.26
C GLY A 190 -7.16 -3.80 -18.52
N PRO A 191 -8.40 -3.39 -18.89
CA PRO A 191 -8.64 -2.54 -20.06
C PRO A 191 -7.91 -1.19 -20.02
N TYR A 192 -7.68 -0.64 -18.81
CA TYR A 192 -6.96 0.61 -18.60
C TYR A 192 -5.45 0.40 -18.40
N ARG A 193 -5.02 -0.86 -18.23
CA ARG A 193 -3.65 -1.27 -17.88
C ARG A 193 -3.13 -0.62 -16.61
N PHE A 194 -4.01 -0.42 -15.62
CA PHE A 194 -3.63 0.08 -14.31
C PHE A 194 -2.91 -1.01 -13.52
N CYS A 195 -1.69 -0.74 -13.07
CA CYS A 195 -0.85 -1.75 -12.44
C CYS A 195 -0.15 -1.29 -11.16
N THR A 196 0.15 0.00 -11.01
CA THR A 196 1.01 0.50 -9.94
C THR A 196 0.40 0.26 -8.56
N SER A 197 -0.89 0.49 -8.39
CA SER A 197 -1.60 0.24 -7.13
C SER A 197 -1.53 -1.22 -6.66
N PHE A 198 -1.40 -2.17 -7.58
CA PHE A 198 -1.18 -3.58 -7.23
C PHE A 198 0.24 -3.83 -6.73
N CYS A 199 1.22 -3.14 -7.28
CA CYS A 199 2.64 -3.42 -7.04
C CYS A 199 3.12 -3.02 -5.64
N PHE A 200 2.47 -2.06 -5.00
CA PHE A 200 2.87 -1.49 -3.71
C PHE A 200 2.90 -2.47 -2.52
N PHE A 201 2.40 -3.69 -2.67
CA PHE A 201 2.37 -4.70 -1.62
C PHE A 201 3.39 -5.83 -1.82
N GLY A 202 4.31 -5.62 -2.77
CA GLY A 202 5.52 -6.41 -2.96
C GLY A 202 5.28 -7.92 -3.03
N THR A 203 6.00 -8.67 -2.20
CA THR A 203 6.00 -10.15 -2.15
C THR A 203 4.61 -10.74 -2.17
N ARG A 204 3.65 -10.22 -1.40
CA ARG A 204 2.30 -10.80 -1.34
C ARG A 204 1.52 -10.61 -2.64
N THR A 205 1.72 -9.47 -3.32
CA THR A 205 1.18 -9.27 -4.66
C THR A 205 1.77 -10.28 -5.63
N ARG A 206 3.08 -10.40 -5.65
CA ARG A 206 3.80 -11.34 -6.53
C ARG A 206 3.30 -12.77 -6.33
N GLU A 207 3.27 -13.26 -5.09
CA GLU A 207 2.79 -14.60 -4.77
C GLU A 207 1.35 -14.83 -5.25
N LEU A 208 0.46 -13.87 -4.99
CA LEU A 208 -0.95 -13.96 -5.38
C LEU A 208 -1.12 -13.94 -6.91
N MET A 209 -0.34 -13.12 -7.63
CA MET A 209 -0.33 -13.08 -9.09
C MET A 209 0.24 -14.37 -9.69
N GLU A 210 1.33 -14.92 -9.14
CA GLU A 210 1.90 -16.18 -9.57
C GLU A 210 0.92 -17.36 -9.42
N ILE A 211 0.14 -17.37 -8.31
CA ILE A 211 -0.93 -18.37 -8.13
C ILE A 211 -2.01 -18.16 -9.18
N TYR A 212 -2.39 -16.92 -9.46
CA TYR A 212 -3.41 -16.60 -10.45
C TYR A 212 -2.97 -16.95 -11.87
N ILE A 213 -1.70 -16.71 -12.24
CA ILE A 213 -1.12 -17.12 -13.53
C ILE A 213 -1.16 -18.64 -13.69
N ARG A 214 -0.74 -19.39 -12.67
CA ARG A 214 -0.83 -20.86 -12.67
C ARG A 214 -2.27 -21.34 -12.85
N PHE A 215 -3.21 -20.65 -12.24
CA PHE A 215 -4.62 -20.93 -12.38
C PHE A 215 -5.12 -20.69 -13.82
N LEU A 216 -4.74 -19.56 -14.46
CA LEU A 216 -5.08 -19.24 -15.85
C LEU A 216 -4.47 -20.26 -16.84
N ASN A 217 -3.27 -20.74 -16.58
CA ASN A 217 -2.59 -21.71 -17.42
C ASN A 217 -3.12 -23.16 -17.24
N LYS A 218 -4.15 -23.37 -16.41
CA LYS A 218 -4.67 -24.69 -16.04
C LYS A 218 -3.63 -25.64 -15.45
N ASP A 219 -2.49 -25.09 -15.03
CA ASP A 219 -1.35 -25.82 -14.48
C ASP A 219 -1.49 -26.02 -12.96
N ILE A 220 -2.70 -26.40 -12.56
CA ILE A 220 -3.07 -26.51 -11.15
C ILE A 220 -2.85 -27.94 -10.64
N GLY A 221 -1.93 -28.70 -11.16
CA GLY A 221 -1.63 -30.09 -10.78
C GLY A 221 -2.49 -30.63 -9.61
N GLY A 222 -3.24 -31.67 -9.72
CA GLY A 222 -4.02 -32.30 -8.64
C GLY A 222 -5.07 -31.46 -7.87
N HIS A 223 -5.00 -30.12 -7.91
CA HIS A 223 -5.87 -29.22 -7.13
C HIS A 223 -7.09 -28.68 -7.89
N LYS A 224 -7.43 -29.21 -9.06
CA LYS A 224 -8.59 -28.79 -9.87
C LYS A 224 -9.91 -28.67 -9.08
N LYS A 225 -10.13 -29.56 -8.09
CA LYS A 225 -11.31 -29.51 -7.20
C LYS A 225 -11.35 -28.27 -6.31
N LYS A 226 -10.20 -27.81 -5.81
CA LYS A 226 -10.09 -26.67 -4.88
C LYS A 226 -10.47 -25.35 -5.57
N TYR A 227 -10.13 -25.20 -6.85
CA TYR A 227 -10.30 -23.95 -7.59
C TYR A 227 -11.48 -23.95 -8.59
N ARG A 228 -12.23 -25.05 -8.73
CA ARG A 228 -13.36 -25.19 -9.69
C ARG A 228 -14.38 -24.05 -9.62
N LYS A 229 -14.65 -23.52 -8.42
CA LYS A 229 -15.57 -22.40 -8.22
C LYS A 229 -14.95 -21.02 -8.54
N ALA A 230 -13.65 -20.94 -8.78
CA ALA A 230 -12.98 -19.70 -9.17
C ALA A 230 -12.84 -19.59 -10.70
N THR A 231 -12.93 -20.73 -11.45
CA THR A 231 -12.87 -20.75 -12.92
C THR A 231 -14.03 -20.01 -13.59
N ASP A 232 -15.18 -19.92 -12.94
CA ASP A 232 -16.37 -19.23 -13.49
C ASP A 232 -16.20 -17.69 -13.56
N LEU A 233 -15.06 -17.16 -13.10
CA LEU A 233 -14.79 -15.72 -12.99
C LEU A 233 -13.71 -15.23 -13.98
N ILE A 234 -13.15 -16.13 -14.79
CA ILE A 234 -12.20 -15.74 -15.82
C ILE A 234 -13.02 -15.26 -17.03
N HIS A 235 -13.16 -13.94 -17.17
CA HIS A 235 -13.85 -13.33 -18.29
C HIS A 235 -12.97 -13.10 -19.51
N ASP A 236 -11.64 -13.17 -19.35
CA ASP A 236 -10.68 -12.91 -20.43
C ASP A 236 -9.47 -13.87 -20.31
N GLU A 237 -9.31 -14.74 -21.31
CA GLU A 237 -8.16 -15.66 -21.44
C GLU A 237 -7.20 -15.18 -22.54
N THR A 238 -7.29 -13.94 -23.01
CA THR A 238 -6.45 -13.43 -24.09
C THR A 238 -4.97 -13.39 -23.68
N ALA A 239 -4.09 -13.46 -24.67
CA ALA A 239 -2.66 -13.30 -24.45
C ALA A 239 -2.35 -11.94 -23.81
N GLU A 240 -3.03 -10.89 -24.25
CA GLU A 240 -2.86 -9.51 -23.73
C GLU A 240 -3.21 -9.39 -22.24
N TYR A 241 -4.24 -10.14 -21.79
CA TYR A 241 -4.61 -10.15 -20.37
C TYR A 241 -3.57 -10.90 -19.53
N ARG A 242 -3.01 -11.99 -20.05
CA ARG A 242 -1.91 -12.72 -19.36
C ARG A 242 -0.65 -11.88 -19.27
N ASP A 243 -0.29 -11.17 -20.35
CA ASP A 243 0.84 -10.24 -20.37
C ASP A 243 0.66 -9.11 -19.34
N TYR A 244 -0.57 -8.60 -19.20
CA TYR A 244 -0.89 -7.61 -18.18
C TYR A 244 -0.66 -8.14 -16.76
N ILE A 245 -1.13 -9.36 -16.44
CA ILE A 245 -0.94 -9.96 -15.11
C ILE A 245 0.54 -10.26 -14.86
N GLN A 246 1.26 -10.75 -15.87
CA GLN A 246 2.70 -10.99 -15.77
C GLN A 246 3.47 -9.69 -15.51
N MET A 247 3.11 -8.61 -16.19
CA MET A 247 3.67 -7.28 -15.95
C MET A 247 3.49 -6.83 -14.50
N ILE A 248 2.31 -7.03 -13.89
CA ILE A 248 2.09 -6.72 -12.47
C ILE A 248 3.00 -7.57 -11.58
N ALA A 249 3.10 -8.87 -11.83
CA ALA A 249 3.94 -9.78 -11.05
C ALA A 249 5.43 -9.38 -11.10
N ASP A 250 5.93 -9.05 -12.29
CA ASP A 250 7.32 -8.64 -12.50
C ASP A 250 7.61 -7.29 -11.85
N ARG A 251 6.67 -6.35 -11.94
CA ARG A 251 6.77 -5.05 -11.29
C ARG A 251 6.73 -5.17 -9.77
N ALA A 252 5.87 -6.02 -9.22
CA ALA A 252 5.82 -6.29 -7.78
C ALA A 252 7.14 -6.91 -7.28
N ARG A 253 7.80 -7.74 -8.09
CA ARG A 253 9.14 -8.27 -7.79
C ARG A 253 10.18 -7.16 -7.74
N ALA A 254 10.18 -6.24 -8.70
CA ALA A 254 11.08 -5.09 -8.70
C ALA A 254 10.87 -4.21 -7.45
N TYR A 255 9.64 -4.10 -6.97
CA TYR A 255 9.31 -3.42 -5.71
C TYR A 255 9.95 -4.08 -4.50
N ASP A 256 9.90 -5.42 -4.40
CA ASP A 256 10.57 -6.16 -3.32
C ASP A 256 12.08 -5.92 -3.32
N GLU A 257 12.69 -5.88 -4.50
CA GLU A 257 14.14 -5.61 -4.64
C GLU A 257 14.52 -4.19 -4.20
N LEU A 258 13.63 -3.22 -4.40
CA LEU A 258 13.81 -1.85 -3.90
C LEU A 258 13.67 -1.79 -2.37
N GLU A 259 12.74 -2.57 -1.79
CA GLU A 259 12.59 -2.67 -0.32
C GLU A 259 13.82 -3.26 0.37
N VAL A 260 14.47 -4.23 -0.26
CA VAL A 260 15.67 -4.90 0.31
C VAL A 260 16.92 -4.00 0.25
N LYS A 261 16.97 -3.03 -0.63
CA LYS A 261 18.17 -2.18 -0.85
C LYS A 261 18.37 -1.07 0.17
N GLU A 262 17.40 -0.77 1.04
CA GLU A 262 17.61 0.18 2.12
C GLU A 262 18.03 -0.53 3.42
N PRO A 263 19.31 -0.48 3.79
CA PRO A 263 19.74 -1.00 5.08
C PRO A 263 19.15 -0.13 6.20
N GLY A 264 18.46 -0.76 7.12
CA GLY A 264 18.06 -0.13 8.38
C GLY A 264 16.55 -0.05 8.65
N LEU A 265 15.67 -0.23 7.65
CA LEU A 265 14.23 -0.20 7.91
C LEU A 265 13.69 -1.58 8.26
N LEU A 266 12.96 -1.64 9.38
CA LEU A 266 12.28 -2.85 9.81
C LEU A 266 10.96 -3.00 9.05
N THR A 267 10.67 -4.21 8.59
CA THR A 267 9.36 -4.54 8.02
C THR A 267 8.28 -4.57 9.12
N PRO A 268 6.98 -4.43 8.78
CA PRO A 268 5.89 -4.53 9.76
C PRO A 268 5.94 -5.81 10.59
N LYS A 269 6.35 -6.93 9.96
CA LYS A 269 6.51 -8.21 10.65
C LYS A 269 7.67 -8.21 11.63
N GLU A 270 8.77 -7.57 11.26
CA GLU A 270 9.93 -7.40 12.14
C GLU A 270 9.62 -6.46 13.31
N ILE A 271 8.89 -5.37 13.10
CA ILE A 271 8.42 -4.47 14.16
C ILE A 271 7.51 -5.22 15.14
N ARG A 272 6.60 -6.05 14.64
CA ARG A 272 5.75 -6.89 15.50
C ARG A 272 6.55 -7.88 16.33
N ILE A 273 7.55 -8.55 15.71
CA ILE A 273 8.48 -9.43 16.42
C ILE A 273 9.27 -8.65 17.47
N LEU A 274 9.73 -7.45 17.13
CA LEU A 274 10.44 -6.56 18.04
C LEU A 274 9.58 -6.17 19.25
N GLY A 275 8.29 -5.87 19.06
CA GLY A 275 7.34 -5.65 20.15
C GLY A 275 7.17 -6.86 21.06
N HIS A 276 7.16 -8.07 20.51
CA HIS A 276 7.18 -9.30 21.32
C HIS A 276 8.51 -9.49 22.09
N ILE A 277 9.63 -9.09 21.48
CA ILE A 277 10.94 -9.09 22.16
C ILE A 277 10.92 -8.11 23.34
N GLU A 278 10.37 -6.92 23.16
CA GLU A 278 10.19 -5.91 24.22
C GLU A 278 9.30 -6.43 25.36
N ALA A 279 8.24 -7.14 25.02
CA ALA A 279 7.35 -7.80 26.00
C ALA A 279 8.00 -9.01 26.71
N GLY A 280 9.29 -9.29 26.43
CA GLY A 280 10.04 -10.36 27.09
C GLY A 280 9.76 -11.78 26.59
N LEU A 281 9.01 -11.95 25.49
CA LEU A 281 8.67 -13.27 24.96
C LEU A 281 9.93 -14.00 24.42
N THR A 282 9.99 -15.31 24.68
CA THR A 282 10.98 -16.20 24.08
C THR A 282 10.68 -16.45 22.59
N ASN A 283 11.67 -16.91 21.84
CA ASN A 283 11.48 -17.24 20.41
C ASN A 283 10.37 -18.28 20.21
N LEU A 284 10.22 -19.23 21.12
CA LEU A 284 9.17 -20.24 21.09
C LEU A 284 7.78 -19.61 21.29
N GLN A 285 7.65 -18.71 22.23
CA GLN A 285 6.40 -17.98 22.47
C GLN A 285 6.03 -17.08 21.29
N ILE A 286 7.02 -16.39 20.68
CA ILE A 286 6.84 -15.59 19.48
C ILE A 286 6.37 -16.49 18.30
N ALA A 287 7.01 -17.63 18.12
CA ALA A 287 6.64 -18.61 17.09
C ALA A 287 5.19 -19.05 17.24
N HIS A 288 4.77 -19.36 18.47
CA HIS A 288 3.41 -19.76 18.79
C HIS A 288 2.40 -18.62 18.55
N GLN A 289 2.69 -17.40 19.05
CA GLN A 289 1.79 -16.24 18.88
C GLN A 289 1.60 -15.81 17.41
N LEU A 290 2.67 -15.93 16.61
CA LEU A 290 2.63 -15.55 15.20
C LEU A 290 2.28 -16.71 14.26
N ASN A 291 2.08 -17.92 14.81
CA ASN A 291 1.81 -19.15 14.06
C ASN A 291 2.85 -19.40 12.93
N ILE A 292 4.13 -19.23 13.24
CA ILE A 292 5.26 -19.45 12.34
C ILE A 292 6.31 -20.38 12.98
N GLY A 293 7.17 -20.96 12.16
CA GLY A 293 8.23 -21.85 12.64
C GLY A 293 9.31 -21.13 13.45
N MET A 294 9.91 -21.82 14.43
CA MET A 294 11.07 -21.33 15.19
C MET A 294 12.25 -20.86 14.30
N PRO A 295 12.62 -21.58 13.22
CA PRO A 295 13.65 -21.10 12.30
C PRO A 295 13.31 -19.74 11.68
N THR A 296 12.04 -19.53 11.32
CA THR A 296 11.56 -18.29 10.74
C THR A 296 11.65 -17.13 11.74
N VAL A 297 11.30 -17.36 13.01
CA VAL A 297 11.48 -16.35 14.08
C VAL A 297 12.95 -15.98 14.25
N LYS A 298 13.84 -16.97 14.30
CA LYS A 298 15.29 -16.74 14.39
C LYS A 298 15.82 -15.93 13.21
N SER A 299 15.38 -16.24 11.99
CA SER A 299 15.74 -15.50 10.79
C SER A 299 15.30 -14.03 10.87
N HIS A 300 14.06 -13.77 11.28
CA HIS A 300 13.56 -12.40 11.47
C HIS A 300 14.36 -11.65 12.55
N ILE A 301 14.68 -12.28 13.69
CA ILE A 301 15.46 -11.66 14.75
C ILE A 301 16.88 -11.32 14.26
N SER A 302 17.51 -12.20 13.51
CA SER A 302 18.82 -11.93 12.90
C SER A 302 18.74 -10.75 11.92
N SER A 303 17.69 -10.69 11.10
CA SER A 303 17.43 -9.57 10.20
C SER A 303 17.21 -8.24 10.96
N ILE A 304 16.43 -8.26 12.04
CA ILE A 304 16.21 -7.10 12.91
C ILE A 304 17.54 -6.60 13.47
N PHE A 305 18.38 -7.50 14.02
CA PHE A 305 19.66 -7.12 14.59
C PHE A 305 20.61 -6.52 13.55
N ALA A 306 20.65 -7.11 12.35
CA ALA A 306 21.46 -6.60 11.25
C ALA A 306 21.00 -5.21 10.80
N LYS A 307 19.67 -5.01 10.68
CA LYS A 307 19.08 -3.74 10.26
C LYS A 307 19.26 -2.63 11.29
N LEU A 308 19.21 -2.96 12.59
CA LEU A 308 19.43 -2.01 13.67
C LEU A 308 20.91 -1.81 14.01
N GLY A 309 21.83 -2.58 13.40
CA GLY A 309 23.26 -2.52 13.69
C GLY A 309 23.61 -3.01 15.10
N VAL A 310 22.82 -3.92 15.68
CA VAL A 310 22.97 -4.40 17.07
C VAL A 310 23.24 -5.90 17.11
N ARG A 311 23.70 -6.39 18.29
CA ARG A 311 24.09 -7.80 18.43
C ARG A 311 23.27 -8.61 19.43
N ASN A 312 22.38 -7.97 20.18
CA ASN A 312 21.58 -8.63 21.20
C ASN A 312 20.23 -7.98 21.39
N ARG A 313 19.32 -8.66 22.13
CA ARG A 313 17.95 -8.24 22.37
C ARG A 313 17.84 -6.89 23.10
N ALA A 314 18.66 -6.70 24.13
CA ALA A 314 18.61 -5.47 24.94
C ALA A 314 19.02 -4.25 24.10
N SER A 315 20.08 -4.39 23.31
CA SER A 315 20.52 -3.34 22.38
C SER A 315 19.49 -3.07 21.29
N ALA A 316 18.79 -4.13 20.81
CA ALA A 316 17.73 -3.97 19.82
C ALA A 316 16.55 -3.16 20.36
N ILE A 317 16.13 -3.40 21.60
CA ILE A 317 15.08 -2.63 22.26
C ILE A 317 15.53 -1.17 22.45
N SER A 318 16.74 -0.95 22.95
CA SER A 318 17.28 0.40 23.17
C SER A 318 17.37 1.20 21.88
N GLU A 319 17.91 0.60 20.81
CA GLU A 319 18.03 1.27 19.51
C GLU A 319 16.68 1.51 18.87
N ALA A 320 15.78 0.55 18.96
CA ALA A 320 14.41 0.68 18.44
C ALA A 320 13.62 1.81 19.11
N ARG A 321 13.84 2.05 20.41
CA ARG A 321 13.25 3.20 21.13
C ARG A 321 13.82 4.53 20.64
N LYS A 322 15.15 4.62 20.44
CA LYS A 322 15.80 5.84 19.94
C LYS A 322 15.27 6.26 18.57
N ILE A 323 15.04 5.29 17.67
CA ILE A 323 14.56 5.56 16.31
C ILE A 323 13.02 5.50 16.18
N GLY A 324 12.30 5.30 17.30
CA GLY A 324 10.82 5.40 17.35
C GLY A 324 10.06 4.16 16.91
N TYR A 325 10.69 2.98 16.80
CA TYR A 325 9.97 1.72 16.55
C TYR A 325 9.29 1.16 17.80
N LEU A 326 9.75 1.51 18.99
CA LEU A 326 9.19 1.16 20.29
C LEU A 326 9.00 2.43 21.13
N ARG A 327 8.10 2.35 22.15
CA ARG A 327 7.84 3.45 23.10
C ARG A 327 8.83 3.46 24.27
#